data_3468a659a0a8d7600d2be6721a3526c0
#
_entry.id   3468a659a0a8d7600d2be6721a3526c0
#
_cell.length_a   1.000
_cell.length_b   1.000
_cell.length_c   1.000
_cell.angle_alpha   90.00
_cell.angle_beta   90.00
_cell.angle_gamma   90.00
#
_symmetry.space_group_name_H-M   'P 1'
#
loop_
_entity.id
_entity.type
_entity.pdbx_description
1 polymer ?
#
loop_
_entity_poly.entity_id
_entity_poly.type
_entity_poly.pdbx_seq_one_letter_code
_entity_poly.pdbx_strand_id
1 'polypeptide(L)'
;MKPQTSALLLIAFAFPVLADEIAMEDQSQILTGAGDPASSRYFQPPKESELPDNAYGQLVQQGRAIFVDTKTHAPDYVGNGLACANCHLEQGRKANSAPLWAAYTMYPAYRKKNDKVNSYAERLQGCFQFSMNGKAPEADGPVIAALSAYSYWLATGAPTGQELPGRAYPEVPQPEGGYDLAKGEQVYDAQCAVCHGSNGEGQKSGDTYVFPPLWGADSFNWGAGMHRINTAAAFIKENMPLGKGGTLSDEDAWNVAAFMNSHERPQDPRLIDGSVEKTRDKYHANDGINLYGEIVNGKMVGKGI
;
A
#
# COMPACT_ATOMS: atom_id res chain seq x y z
N MET A 1 17.93 36.29 -71.51
CA MET A 1 17.01 35.44 -70.74
C MET A 1 17.70 35.06 -69.45
N LYS A 2 17.26 35.69 -68.32
CA LYS A 2 17.79 35.37 -66.96
C LYS A 2 16.76 34.49 -66.26
N PRO A 3 17.12 33.40 -65.56
CA PRO A 3 16.18 32.66 -64.76
C PRO A 3 15.95 33.37 -63.40
N GLN A 4 14.70 33.57 -63.05
CA GLN A 4 14.26 34.02 -61.73
C GLN A 4 14.28 32.83 -60.76
N THR A 5 15.07 32.94 -59.74
CA THR A 5 15.08 32.01 -58.59
C THR A 5 14.05 32.49 -57.58
N SER A 6 12.93 31.77 -57.43
CA SER A 6 11.95 31.98 -56.38
C SER A 6 12.46 31.38 -55.08
N ALA A 7 12.75 32.18 -54.11
CA ALA A 7 13.04 31.75 -52.76
C ALA A 7 11.72 31.42 -52.01
N LEU A 8 11.58 30.16 -51.65
CA LEU A 8 10.49 29.68 -50.77
C LEU A 8 10.84 30.01 -49.30
N LEU A 9 10.08 30.96 -48.73
CA LEU A 9 10.22 31.31 -47.31
C LEU A 9 9.50 30.25 -46.49
N LEU A 10 10.21 29.36 -45.83
CA LEU A 10 9.67 28.44 -44.85
C LEU A 10 9.47 29.20 -43.53
N ILE A 11 8.22 29.56 -43.25
CA ILE A 11 7.84 30.07 -41.94
C ILE A 11 7.67 28.86 -41.00
N ALA A 12 8.66 28.66 -40.15
CA ALA A 12 8.55 27.71 -39.03
C ALA A 12 7.64 28.32 -37.96
N PHE A 13 6.42 27.82 -37.85
CA PHE A 13 5.58 28.07 -36.68
C PHE A 13 6.14 27.25 -35.52
N ALA A 14 6.87 27.91 -34.63
CA ALA A 14 7.16 27.38 -33.33
C ALA A 14 5.86 27.47 -32.49
N PHE A 15 5.17 26.35 -32.33
CA PHE A 15 4.17 26.23 -31.28
C PHE A 15 4.92 26.11 -29.95
N PRO A 16 4.65 26.95 -28.96
CA PRO A 16 5.11 26.65 -27.60
C PRO A 16 4.36 25.41 -27.16
N VAL A 17 5.09 24.31 -26.99
CA VAL A 17 4.64 23.19 -26.18
C VAL A 17 4.60 23.74 -24.76
N LEU A 18 3.45 24.22 -24.33
CA LEU A 18 3.11 24.28 -22.92
C LEU A 18 3.04 22.82 -22.47
N ALA A 19 4.16 22.29 -22.03
CA ALA A 19 4.15 21.17 -21.12
C ALA A 19 3.43 21.70 -19.88
N ASP A 20 2.15 21.40 -19.77
CA ASP A 20 1.47 21.43 -18.50
C ASP A 20 2.24 20.46 -17.61
N GLU A 21 3.17 20.99 -16.82
CA GLU A 21 3.49 20.45 -15.52
C GLU A 21 2.16 20.47 -14.76
N ILE A 22 1.36 19.42 -14.93
CA ILE A 22 0.33 19.07 -13.98
C ILE A 22 1.13 18.65 -12.76
N ALA A 23 1.41 19.66 -11.94
CA ALA A 23 2.11 19.49 -10.68
C ALA A 23 1.41 18.39 -9.92
N MET A 24 2.18 17.40 -9.43
CA MET A 24 1.69 16.37 -8.53
C MET A 24 1.14 16.95 -7.20
N GLU A 25 1.13 18.26 -7.05
CA GLU A 25 0.49 19.00 -5.96
C GLU A 25 -1.03 18.85 -5.92
N ASP A 26 -1.69 18.64 -7.04
CA ASP A 26 -3.15 18.65 -7.08
C ASP A 26 -3.80 17.32 -6.66
N GLN A 27 -3.05 16.23 -6.67
CA GLN A 27 -3.57 14.95 -6.15
C GLN A 27 -3.64 14.92 -4.60
N SER A 28 -2.87 15.75 -3.90
CA SER A 28 -2.96 15.84 -2.45
C SER A 28 -4.22 16.60 -2.01
N GLN A 29 -4.72 17.54 -2.82
CA GLN A 29 -5.90 18.33 -2.49
C GLN A 29 -7.22 17.62 -2.78
N ILE A 30 -7.26 16.71 -3.73
CA ILE A 30 -8.46 15.89 -4.00
C ILE A 30 -8.69 14.86 -2.88
N LEU A 31 -7.64 14.51 -2.12
CA LEU A 31 -7.69 13.55 -1.01
C LEU A 31 -7.83 14.21 0.38
N THR A 32 -7.67 15.52 0.48
CA THR A 32 -7.96 16.26 1.71
C THR A 32 -9.42 16.68 1.70
N GLY A 33 -10.30 15.76 2.08
CA GLY A 33 -11.64 16.14 2.54
C GLY A 33 -11.49 17.27 3.56
N ALA A 34 -12.31 18.31 3.46
CA ALA A 34 -12.33 19.48 4.33
C ALA A 34 -12.12 19.04 5.78
N GLY A 35 -11.13 19.62 6.45
CA GLY A 35 -10.56 19.22 7.73
C GLY A 35 -11.54 18.54 8.67
N ASP A 36 -11.36 17.23 8.83
CA ASP A 36 -12.11 16.44 9.80
C ASP A 36 -11.84 17.00 11.20
N PRO A 37 -12.87 17.40 11.96
CA PRO A 37 -12.72 17.82 13.35
C PRO A 37 -12.03 16.77 14.24
N ALA A 38 -12.00 15.50 13.82
CA ALA A 38 -11.27 14.42 14.47
C ALA A 38 -9.73 14.54 14.28
N SER A 39 -9.24 15.34 13.33
CA SER A 39 -7.79 15.47 13.06
C SER A 39 -6.99 15.99 14.26
N SER A 40 -7.60 16.75 15.17
CA SER A 40 -6.94 17.32 16.34
C SER A 40 -6.54 16.28 17.42
N ARG A 41 -7.08 15.06 17.37
CA ARG A 41 -6.77 14.00 18.36
C ARG A 41 -5.64 13.09 17.91
N TYR A 42 -5.22 13.17 16.66
CA TYR A 42 -4.12 12.37 16.11
C TYR A 42 -2.84 13.20 16.04
N PHE A 43 -1.71 12.51 16.16
CA PHE A 43 -0.41 13.14 15.93
C PHE A 43 -0.37 13.72 14.51
N GLN A 44 0.20 14.93 14.40
CA GLN A 44 0.37 15.64 13.13
C GLN A 44 1.85 15.59 12.74
N PRO A 45 2.22 14.86 11.68
CA PRO A 45 3.59 14.84 11.19
C PRO A 45 3.99 16.21 10.61
N PRO A 46 5.29 16.53 10.57
CA PRO A 46 5.79 17.80 10.00
C PRO A 46 5.23 18.05 8.59
N LYS A 47 4.99 19.33 8.28
CA LYS A 47 4.58 19.73 6.92
C LYS A 47 5.77 19.63 5.96
N GLU A 48 5.50 19.43 4.67
CA GLU A 48 6.57 19.35 3.65
C GLU A 48 7.42 20.63 3.59
N SER A 49 6.82 21.80 3.87
CA SER A 49 7.53 23.07 3.97
C SER A 49 8.54 23.15 5.13
N GLU A 50 8.48 22.21 6.06
CA GLU A 50 9.40 22.13 7.21
C GLU A 50 10.58 21.19 6.95
N LEU A 51 10.66 20.61 5.73
CA LEU A 51 11.76 19.75 5.34
C LEU A 51 13.06 20.56 5.23
N PRO A 52 14.16 20.13 5.90
CA PRO A 52 15.42 20.88 5.85
C PRO A 52 16.03 20.87 4.43
N ASP A 53 16.53 22.02 3.99
CA ASP A 53 17.30 22.14 2.73
C ASP A 53 18.77 21.76 2.96
N ASN A 54 19.04 20.46 3.11
CA ASN A 54 20.37 19.89 3.32
C ASN A 54 20.39 18.40 2.89
N ALA A 55 21.52 17.72 3.08
CA ALA A 55 21.71 16.31 2.73
C ALA A 55 20.69 15.39 3.42
N TYR A 56 20.26 15.69 4.65
CA TYR A 56 19.22 14.92 5.32
C TYR A 56 17.86 15.09 4.64
N GLY A 57 17.47 16.32 4.31
CA GLY A 57 16.23 16.58 3.58
C GLY A 57 16.20 15.91 2.20
N GLN A 58 17.32 15.88 1.49
CA GLN A 58 17.46 15.14 0.22
C GLN A 58 17.24 13.64 0.42
N LEU A 59 17.78 13.04 1.49
CA LEU A 59 17.57 11.63 1.81
C LEU A 59 16.09 11.34 2.15
N VAL A 60 15.43 12.25 2.87
CA VAL A 60 13.98 12.17 3.17
C VAL A 60 13.16 12.21 1.87
N GLN A 61 13.50 13.10 0.93
CA GLN A 61 12.84 13.16 -0.38
C GLN A 61 13.02 11.87 -1.19
N GLN A 62 14.20 11.29 -1.19
CA GLN A 62 14.45 9.98 -1.80
C GLN A 62 13.57 8.89 -1.16
N GLY A 63 13.47 8.86 0.16
CA GLY A 63 12.61 7.92 0.89
C GLY A 63 11.14 8.11 0.54
N ARG A 64 10.67 9.36 0.43
CA ARG A 64 9.32 9.67 -0.04
C ARG A 64 9.09 9.18 -1.47
N ALA A 65 10.01 9.43 -2.38
CA ALA A 65 9.92 8.98 -3.77
C ALA A 65 9.80 7.45 -3.87
N ILE A 66 10.65 6.70 -3.15
CA ILE A 66 10.55 5.23 -3.06
C ILE A 66 9.18 4.82 -2.49
N PHE A 67 8.69 5.51 -1.46
CA PHE A 67 7.45 5.16 -0.79
C PHE A 67 6.21 5.34 -1.68
N VAL A 68 6.19 6.40 -2.48
CA VAL A 68 5.06 6.75 -3.35
C VAL A 68 5.08 5.98 -4.66
N ASP A 69 6.25 5.78 -5.24
CA ASP A 69 6.45 5.03 -6.49
C ASP A 69 7.62 4.05 -6.33
N THR A 70 7.33 2.96 -5.62
CA THR A 70 8.35 1.98 -5.23
C THR A 70 8.95 1.29 -6.45
N LYS A 71 8.15 1.02 -7.48
CA LYS A 71 8.61 0.32 -8.69
C LYS A 71 9.62 1.15 -9.49
N THR A 72 9.41 2.46 -9.61
CA THR A 72 10.33 3.36 -10.32
C THR A 72 11.62 3.60 -9.54
N HIS A 73 11.53 3.76 -8.21
CA HIS A 73 12.66 4.19 -7.40
C HIS A 73 13.42 3.05 -6.69
N ALA A 74 12.86 1.83 -6.69
CA ALA A 74 13.51 0.63 -6.15
C ALA A 74 13.17 -0.62 -6.97
N PRO A 75 13.35 -0.61 -8.33
CA PRO A 75 12.88 -1.65 -9.23
C PRO A 75 13.44 -3.04 -8.93
N ASP A 76 14.67 -3.13 -8.45
CA ASP A 76 15.33 -4.40 -8.18
C ASP A 76 14.72 -5.19 -7.00
N TYR A 77 13.90 -4.52 -6.19
CA TYR A 77 13.32 -5.05 -4.96
C TYR A 77 11.82 -5.29 -5.02
N VAL A 78 11.16 -4.96 -6.15
CA VAL A 78 9.69 -5.04 -6.30
C VAL A 78 9.32 -6.06 -7.36
N GLY A 79 8.46 -7.02 -7.00
CA GLY A 79 7.96 -8.07 -7.89
C GLY A 79 6.53 -7.86 -8.38
N ASN A 80 5.88 -6.75 -8.01
CA ASN A 80 4.51 -6.43 -8.42
C ASN A 80 4.35 -4.94 -8.78
N GLY A 81 3.12 -4.52 -9.07
CA GLY A 81 2.82 -3.13 -9.42
C GLY A 81 2.41 -2.23 -8.25
N LEU A 82 2.61 -2.68 -7.00
CA LEU A 82 2.20 -1.92 -5.82
C LEU A 82 3.25 -0.89 -5.40
N ALA A 83 2.80 0.14 -4.67
CA ALA A 83 3.62 1.07 -3.92
C ALA A 83 3.25 1.01 -2.43
N CYS A 84 4.16 1.43 -1.54
CA CYS A 84 3.88 1.47 -0.10
C CYS A 84 2.66 2.35 0.20
N ALA A 85 2.50 3.45 -0.53
CA ALA A 85 1.41 4.40 -0.40
C ALA A 85 0.02 3.80 -0.72
N ASN A 86 -0.07 2.65 -1.42
CA ASN A 86 -1.36 2.01 -1.70
C ASN A 86 -2.08 1.52 -0.42
N CYS A 87 -1.32 1.15 0.62
CA CYS A 87 -1.87 0.69 1.90
C CYS A 87 -1.64 1.70 3.03
N HIS A 88 -0.59 2.53 2.93
CA HIS A 88 -0.24 3.57 3.89
C HIS A 88 -0.61 4.93 3.29
N LEU A 89 -1.92 5.24 3.33
CA LEU A 89 -2.52 6.36 2.60
C LEU A 89 -1.92 7.73 2.99
N GLU A 90 -2.16 8.73 2.14
CA GLU A 90 -1.61 10.08 2.28
C GLU A 90 -0.09 10.04 2.50
N GLN A 91 0.58 9.20 1.70
CA GLN A 91 2.05 9.05 1.76
C GLN A 91 2.55 8.62 3.16
N GLY A 92 1.76 7.79 3.86
CA GLY A 92 2.08 7.32 5.21
C GLY A 92 1.73 8.31 6.33
N ARG A 93 0.94 9.34 6.03
CA ARG A 93 0.52 10.38 6.99
C ARG A 93 -0.84 10.11 7.60
N LYS A 94 -1.76 9.45 6.87
CA LYS A 94 -3.15 9.28 7.29
C LYS A 94 -3.26 8.43 8.55
N ALA A 95 -3.85 9.00 9.59
CA ALA A 95 -4.23 8.25 10.78
C ALA A 95 -5.18 7.10 10.41
N ASN A 96 -5.20 6.01 11.18
CA ASN A 96 -5.99 4.81 10.91
C ASN A 96 -5.66 4.09 9.58
N SER A 97 -4.56 4.49 8.92
CA SER A 97 -4.03 3.84 7.71
C SER A 97 -2.59 3.34 7.92
N ALA A 98 -2.32 2.84 9.12
CA ALA A 98 -1.00 2.41 9.56
C ALA A 98 0.11 3.42 9.25
N PRO A 99 0.01 4.67 9.76
CA PRO A 99 0.90 5.76 9.42
C PRO A 99 2.33 5.52 9.87
N LEU A 100 3.30 6.08 9.11
CA LEU A 100 4.71 5.89 9.39
C LEU A 100 5.16 6.61 10.67
N TRP A 101 4.55 7.77 10.99
CA TRP A 101 4.84 8.51 12.21
C TRP A 101 4.57 7.72 13.49
N ALA A 102 3.61 6.80 13.48
CA ALA A 102 3.32 5.93 14.61
C ALA A 102 4.02 4.57 14.51
N ALA A 103 4.39 4.15 13.30
CA ALA A 103 5.10 2.88 13.12
C ALA A 103 6.57 2.99 13.53
N TYR A 104 7.27 4.05 13.11
CA TYR A 104 8.71 4.23 13.36
C TYR A 104 9.07 4.19 14.84
N THR A 105 8.31 4.89 15.68
CA THR A 105 8.59 5.05 17.12
C THR A 105 8.35 3.78 17.95
N MET A 106 7.76 2.75 17.35
CA MET A 106 7.49 1.47 18.02
C MET A 106 8.59 0.42 17.86
N TYR A 107 9.62 0.70 17.06
CA TYR A 107 10.72 -0.25 16.85
C TYR A 107 11.97 0.13 17.66
N PRO A 108 12.75 -0.88 18.11
CA PRO A 108 12.59 -2.31 17.88
C PRO A 108 11.38 -2.90 18.62
N ALA A 109 10.68 -3.89 18.01
CA ALA A 109 9.49 -4.48 18.56
C ALA A 109 9.43 -5.99 18.38
N TYR A 110 8.91 -6.71 19.38
CA TYR A 110 8.60 -8.13 19.24
C TYR A 110 7.44 -8.33 18.26
N ARG A 111 7.62 -9.26 17.34
CA ARG A 111 6.63 -9.60 16.30
C ARG A 111 6.24 -11.08 16.41
N LYS A 112 5.01 -11.35 16.86
CA LYS A 112 4.47 -12.72 16.98
C LYS A 112 4.57 -13.51 15.66
N LYS A 113 4.42 -12.84 14.51
CA LYS A 113 4.46 -13.45 13.17
C LYS A 113 5.74 -14.23 12.87
N ASN A 114 6.88 -13.83 13.42
CA ASN A 114 8.17 -14.47 13.21
C ASN A 114 8.90 -14.80 14.53
N ASP A 115 8.20 -14.65 15.65
CA ASP A 115 8.70 -14.92 17.01
C ASP A 115 10.07 -14.28 17.28
N LYS A 116 10.20 -13.00 16.92
CA LYS A 116 11.47 -12.27 16.96
C LYS A 116 11.27 -10.79 17.29
N VAL A 117 12.26 -10.20 17.97
CA VAL A 117 12.37 -8.74 18.06
C VAL A 117 12.96 -8.22 16.74
N ASN A 118 12.18 -7.44 16.02
CA ASN A 118 12.60 -6.84 14.75
C ASN A 118 13.05 -5.40 14.93
N SER A 119 14.06 -5.00 14.17
CA SER A 119 14.38 -3.60 13.91
C SER A 119 13.38 -2.97 12.93
N TYR A 120 13.41 -1.64 12.79
CA TYR A 120 12.60 -0.97 11.77
C TYR A 120 13.05 -1.33 10.34
N ALA A 121 14.37 -1.48 10.13
CA ALA A 121 14.91 -1.97 8.85
C ALA A 121 14.34 -3.33 8.47
N GLU A 122 14.33 -4.30 9.39
CA GLU A 122 13.73 -5.62 9.16
C GLU A 122 12.21 -5.54 8.90
N ARG A 123 11.51 -4.55 9.50
CA ARG A 123 10.10 -4.31 9.19
C ARG A 123 9.92 -3.84 7.76
N LEU A 124 10.76 -2.92 7.29
CA LEU A 124 10.76 -2.45 5.89
C LEU A 124 11.11 -3.57 4.92
N GLN A 125 12.13 -4.37 5.21
CA GLN A 125 12.50 -5.55 4.42
C GLN A 125 11.32 -6.50 4.24
N GLY A 126 10.54 -6.74 5.30
CA GLY A 126 9.34 -7.56 5.22
C GLY A 126 8.24 -6.96 4.31
N CYS A 127 8.16 -5.64 4.17
CA CYS A 127 7.24 -5.02 3.22
C CYS A 127 7.64 -5.33 1.77
N PHE A 128 8.92 -5.23 1.43
CA PHE A 128 9.42 -5.61 0.10
C PHE A 128 9.19 -7.09 -0.20
N GLN A 129 9.50 -7.96 0.75
CA GLN A 129 9.38 -9.39 0.57
C GLN A 129 7.93 -9.86 0.42
N PHE A 130 6.98 -9.28 1.17
CA PHE A 130 5.61 -9.75 1.21
C PHE A 130 4.64 -8.85 0.43
N SER A 131 4.52 -7.58 0.82
CA SER A 131 3.56 -6.67 0.19
C SER A 131 3.95 -6.33 -1.25
N MET A 132 5.24 -6.13 -1.50
CA MET A 132 5.77 -5.84 -2.84
C MET A 132 6.10 -7.10 -3.63
N ASN A 133 5.87 -8.31 -3.09
CA ASN A 133 6.19 -9.60 -3.71
C ASN A 133 7.61 -9.66 -4.31
N GLY A 134 8.58 -9.05 -3.65
CA GLY A 134 9.91 -8.82 -4.17
C GLY A 134 11.02 -9.38 -3.28
N LYS A 135 12.15 -8.70 -3.28
CA LYS A 135 13.35 -9.07 -2.51
C LYS A 135 13.60 -8.03 -1.42
N ALA A 136 14.06 -8.49 -0.26
CA ALA A 136 14.47 -7.60 0.82
C ALA A 136 15.73 -6.82 0.39
N PRO A 137 15.71 -5.46 0.43
CA PRO A 137 16.94 -4.68 0.32
C PRO A 137 17.89 -4.95 1.49
N GLU A 138 19.18 -4.64 1.34
CA GLU A 138 20.15 -4.71 2.43
C GLU A 138 19.71 -3.79 3.58
N ALA A 139 19.83 -4.27 4.84
CA ALA A 139 19.34 -3.55 6.02
C ALA A 139 20.05 -2.20 6.25
N ASP A 140 21.30 -2.07 5.82
CA ASP A 140 22.15 -0.88 5.85
C ASP A 140 22.29 -0.22 4.46
N GLY A 141 21.53 -0.70 3.47
CA GLY A 141 21.56 -0.19 2.09
C GLY A 141 20.81 1.13 1.90
N PRO A 142 21.02 1.79 0.75
CA PRO A 142 20.48 3.12 0.48
C PRO A 142 18.95 3.18 0.48
N VAL A 143 18.27 2.13 0.01
CA VAL A 143 16.80 2.06 -0.02
C VAL A 143 16.23 2.06 1.41
N ILE A 144 16.78 1.23 2.30
CA ILE A 144 16.34 1.17 3.69
C ILE A 144 16.72 2.45 4.44
N ALA A 145 17.90 3.01 4.19
CA ALA A 145 18.32 4.27 4.77
C ALA A 145 17.36 5.43 4.40
N ALA A 146 17.01 5.56 3.12
CA ALA A 146 16.11 6.59 2.64
C ALA A 146 14.69 6.45 3.22
N LEU A 147 14.11 5.24 3.20
CA LEU A 147 12.80 4.97 3.78
C LEU A 147 12.78 5.18 5.31
N SER A 148 13.88 4.83 5.99
CA SER A 148 14.02 5.08 7.43
C SER A 148 14.11 6.58 7.72
N ALA A 149 14.83 7.35 6.92
CA ALA A 149 14.92 8.80 7.06
C ALA A 149 13.55 9.47 6.84
N TYR A 150 12.79 9.04 5.84
CA TYR A 150 11.45 9.52 5.60
C TYR A 150 10.51 9.23 6.78
N SER A 151 10.52 8.00 7.27
CA SER A 151 9.70 7.58 8.41
C SER A 151 10.07 8.29 9.70
N TYR A 152 11.37 8.48 9.95
CA TYR A 152 11.90 9.24 11.08
C TYR A 152 11.46 10.70 11.03
N TRP A 153 11.56 11.33 9.85
CA TRP A 153 11.10 12.70 9.67
C TRP A 153 9.61 12.84 9.95
N LEU A 154 8.77 11.95 9.42
CA LEU A 154 7.33 11.95 9.71
C LEU A 154 7.04 11.75 11.21
N ALA A 155 7.92 11.07 11.94
CA ALA A 155 7.78 10.82 13.38
C ALA A 155 8.43 11.90 14.26
N THR A 156 8.94 13.02 13.67
CA THR A 156 9.56 14.09 14.43
C THR A 156 8.60 14.67 15.47
N GLY A 157 8.96 14.56 16.75
CA GLY A 157 8.11 14.97 17.87
C GLY A 157 7.12 13.91 18.37
N ALA A 158 7.01 12.77 17.71
CA ALA A 158 6.18 11.66 18.19
C ALA A 158 6.87 10.95 19.38
N PRO A 159 6.15 10.61 20.47
CA PRO A 159 6.73 9.91 21.60
C PRO A 159 7.13 8.48 21.22
N THR A 160 8.29 8.05 21.73
CA THR A 160 8.82 6.71 21.49
C THR A 160 8.18 5.69 22.43
N GLY A 161 7.90 4.47 21.93
CA GLY A 161 7.42 3.34 22.73
C GLY A 161 5.99 3.48 23.24
N GLN A 162 5.24 4.45 22.75
CA GLN A 162 3.83 4.65 23.11
C GLN A 162 2.90 4.32 21.92
N GLU A 163 1.79 3.68 22.21
CA GLU A 163 0.73 3.47 21.22
C GLU A 163 -0.05 4.76 21.01
N LEU A 164 0.19 5.38 19.85
CA LEU A 164 -0.49 6.61 19.49
C LEU A 164 -1.88 6.33 18.89
N PRO A 165 -2.90 7.15 19.20
CA PRO A 165 -4.18 7.08 18.51
C PRO A 165 -3.98 7.15 16.98
N GLY A 166 -4.70 6.32 16.25
CA GLY A 166 -4.59 6.27 14.79
C GLY A 166 -3.39 5.47 14.23
N ARG A 167 -2.63 4.77 15.09
CA ARG A 167 -1.40 4.05 14.72
C ARG A 167 -1.60 2.91 13.71
N ALA A 168 -2.72 2.23 13.74
CA ALA A 168 -2.95 1.03 12.93
C ALA A 168 -4.23 1.21 12.08
N TYR A 169 -4.73 0.13 11.54
CA TYR A 169 -6.12 0.07 11.08
C TYR A 169 -6.99 -0.21 12.31
N PRO A 170 -8.09 0.55 12.54
CA PRO A 170 -8.99 0.31 13.67
C PRO A 170 -9.60 -1.09 13.59
N GLU A 171 -9.64 -1.80 14.71
CA GLU A 171 -10.27 -3.11 14.74
C GLU A 171 -11.76 -3.01 14.41
N VAL A 172 -12.24 -3.90 13.56
CA VAL A 172 -13.65 -4.06 13.23
C VAL A 172 -14.13 -5.36 13.87
N PRO A 173 -15.12 -5.33 14.75
CA PRO A 173 -15.67 -6.53 15.37
C PRO A 173 -16.10 -7.55 14.30
N GLN A 174 -15.73 -8.82 14.52
CA GLN A 174 -16.20 -9.88 13.64
C GLN A 174 -17.71 -10.06 13.82
N PRO A 175 -18.51 -10.08 12.72
CA PRO A 175 -19.93 -10.39 12.79
C PRO A 175 -20.18 -11.75 13.43
N GLU A 176 -21.28 -11.91 14.18
CA GLU A 176 -21.64 -13.18 14.84
C GLU A 176 -21.72 -14.36 13.85
N GLY A 177 -22.20 -14.13 12.62
CA GLY A 177 -22.26 -15.11 11.55
C GLY A 177 -20.95 -15.34 10.80
N GLY A 178 -19.87 -14.68 11.19
CA GLY A 178 -18.59 -14.70 10.45
C GLY A 178 -18.65 -13.83 9.21
N TYR A 179 -18.26 -14.36 8.06
CA TYR A 179 -18.30 -13.68 6.75
C TYR A 179 -18.98 -14.55 5.69
N ASP A 180 -19.53 -13.91 4.66
CA ASP A 180 -20.22 -14.52 3.53
C ASP A 180 -19.56 -14.06 2.22
N LEU A 181 -19.00 -15.02 1.46
CA LEU A 181 -18.30 -14.72 0.21
C LEU A 181 -19.23 -14.20 -0.88
N ALA A 182 -20.48 -14.70 -0.95
CA ALA A 182 -21.44 -14.25 -1.97
C ALA A 182 -21.92 -12.82 -1.70
N LYS A 183 -22.14 -12.47 -0.44
CA LYS A 183 -22.41 -11.07 -0.06
C LYS A 183 -21.19 -10.19 -0.33
N GLY A 184 -19.97 -10.71 -0.05
CA GLY A 184 -18.73 -10.01 -0.33
C GLY A 184 -18.54 -9.69 -1.81
N GLU A 185 -18.89 -10.62 -2.71
CA GLU A 185 -18.92 -10.40 -4.16
C GLU A 185 -19.89 -9.28 -4.54
N GLN A 186 -21.11 -9.29 -3.99
CA GLN A 186 -22.10 -8.24 -4.24
C GLN A 186 -21.60 -6.85 -3.79
N VAL A 187 -20.97 -6.76 -2.62
CA VAL A 187 -20.36 -5.51 -2.14
C VAL A 187 -19.22 -5.07 -3.05
N TYR A 188 -18.37 -6.02 -3.48
CA TYR A 188 -17.28 -5.76 -4.40
C TYR A 188 -17.76 -5.16 -5.72
N ASP A 189 -18.71 -5.81 -6.36
CA ASP A 189 -19.28 -5.37 -7.65
C ASP A 189 -19.91 -3.98 -7.54
N ALA A 190 -20.63 -3.72 -6.46
CA ALA A 190 -21.32 -2.46 -6.25
C ALA A 190 -20.42 -1.29 -5.87
N GLN A 191 -19.32 -1.52 -5.14
CA GLN A 191 -18.57 -0.47 -4.46
C GLN A 191 -17.07 -0.41 -4.83
N CYS A 192 -16.48 -1.51 -5.30
CA CYS A 192 -15.03 -1.67 -5.45
C CYS A 192 -14.59 -1.84 -6.91
N ALA A 193 -15.35 -2.61 -7.70
CA ALA A 193 -15.01 -2.97 -9.08
C ALA A 193 -14.81 -1.75 -9.98
N VAL A 194 -15.52 -0.65 -9.74
CA VAL A 194 -15.40 0.61 -10.51
C VAL A 194 -13.95 1.16 -10.50
N CYS A 195 -13.20 0.94 -9.42
CA CYS A 195 -11.80 1.37 -9.32
C CYS A 195 -10.83 0.19 -9.47
N HIS A 196 -11.14 -0.95 -8.85
CA HIS A 196 -10.19 -2.07 -8.80
C HIS A 196 -10.36 -3.10 -9.91
N GLY A 197 -11.28 -2.86 -10.87
CA GLY A 197 -11.59 -3.80 -11.95
C GLY A 197 -12.53 -4.94 -11.50
N SER A 198 -13.24 -5.56 -12.43
CA SER A 198 -14.19 -6.65 -12.13
C SER A 198 -13.50 -7.93 -11.65
N ASN A 199 -12.23 -8.12 -11.97
CA ASN A 199 -11.42 -9.26 -11.55
C ASN A 199 -10.29 -8.85 -10.58
N GLY A 200 -10.41 -7.70 -9.89
CA GLY A 200 -9.42 -7.21 -8.95
C GLY A 200 -8.06 -6.86 -9.55
N GLU A 201 -7.99 -6.69 -10.86
CA GLU A 201 -6.79 -6.45 -11.64
C GLU A 201 -6.21 -5.03 -11.47
N GLY A 202 -6.99 -4.12 -10.85
CA GLY A 202 -6.63 -2.72 -10.72
C GLY A 202 -6.76 -1.92 -12.02
N GLN A 203 -6.39 -0.64 -12.00
CA GLN A 203 -6.37 0.23 -13.18
C GLN A 203 -5.03 0.95 -13.28
N LYS A 204 -4.47 1.00 -14.49
CA LYS A 204 -3.20 1.66 -14.80
C LYS A 204 -3.41 2.95 -15.59
N SER A 205 -2.50 3.91 -15.37
CA SER A 205 -2.23 5.02 -16.28
C SER A 205 -0.77 4.87 -16.73
N GLY A 206 -0.57 4.53 -18.00
CA GLY A 206 0.73 4.04 -18.47
C GLY A 206 1.15 2.75 -17.75
N ASP A 207 2.34 2.72 -17.19
CA ASP A 207 2.88 1.57 -16.45
C ASP A 207 2.60 1.59 -14.94
N THR A 208 2.01 2.66 -14.44
CA THR A 208 1.74 2.85 -13.01
C THR A 208 0.27 2.58 -12.67
N TYR A 209 0.03 1.88 -11.56
CA TYR A 209 -1.31 1.67 -11.06
C TYR A 209 -1.86 2.95 -10.41
N VAL A 210 -2.97 3.46 -10.95
CA VAL A 210 -3.80 4.50 -10.30
C VAL A 210 -4.63 3.86 -9.19
N PHE A 211 -5.22 2.70 -9.48
CA PHE A 211 -5.88 1.87 -8.47
C PHE A 211 -5.19 0.50 -8.44
N PRO A 212 -4.71 0.06 -7.27
CA PRO A 212 -3.89 -1.15 -7.18
C PRO A 212 -4.69 -2.41 -7.43
N PRO A 213 -4.04 -3.49 -7.93
CA PRO A 213 -4.64 -4.81 -7.97
C PRO A 213 -4.83 -5.37 -6.56
N LEU A 214 -5.95 -6.05 -6.32
CA LEU A 214 -6.30 -6.63 -5.02
C LEU A 214 -5.99 -8.12 -4.92
N TRP A 215 -5.96 -8.82 -6.05
CA TRP A 215 -5.52 -10.21 -6.19
C TRP A 215 -4.87 -10.42 -7.57
N GLY A 216 -4.51 -11.65 -7.90
CA GLY A 216 -3.80 -11.93 -9.14
C GLY A 216 -2.28 -11.68 -9.04
N ALA A 217 -1.58 -11.84 -10.16
CA ALA A 217 -0.11 -11.88 -10.24
C ALA A 217 0.57 -10.59 -9.78
N ASP A 218 -0.03 -9.43 -10.05
CA ASP A 218 0.54 -8.11 -9.72
C ASP A 218 0.16 -7.62 -8.30
N SER A 219 -0.56 -8.45 -7.51
CA SER A 219 -0.95 -8.12 -6.14
C SER A 219 0.13 -8.52 -5.11
N PHE A 220 -0.14 -8.24 -3.84
CA PHE A 220 0.67 -8.72 -2.73
C PHE A 220 0.59 -10.26 -2.58
N ASN A 221 1.63 -10.89 -2.06
CA ASN A 221 1.67 -12.34 -1.89
C ASN A 221 0.99 -12.82 -0.60
N TRP A 222 0.80 -14.13 -0.48
CA TRP A 222 0.15 -14.76 0.67
C TRP A 222 0.87 -14.53 2.01
N GLY A 223 2.12 -14.08 2.01
CA GLY A 223 2.83 -13.69 3.23
C GLY A 223 2.53 -12.26 3.70
N ALA A 224 1.86 -11.42 2.91
CA ALA A 224 1.54 -10.04 3.28
C ALA A 224 0.46 -9.96 4.37
N GLY A 225 0.47 -8.89 5.18
CA GLY A 225 -0.51 -8.72 6.25
C GLY A 225 -1.96 -8.59 5.77
N MET A 226 -2.17 -8.12 4.55
CA MET A 226 -3.48 -7.92 3.94
C MET A 226 -4.18 -9.22 3.50
N HIS A 227 -3.48 -10.37 3.48
CA HIS A 227 -4.14 -11.66 3.27
C HIS A 227 -5.04 -12.07 4.44
N ARG A 228 -4.90 -11.45 5.61
CA ARG A 228 -5.77 -11.67 6.77
C ARG A 228 -7.06 -10.89 6.61
N ILE A 229 -8.17 -11.60 6.70
CA ILE A 229 -9.51 -11.02 6.53
C ILE A 229 -9.76 -9.89 7.53
N ASN A 230 -9.42 -10.10 8.80
CA ASN A 230 -9.59 -9.08 9.84
C ASN A 230 -8.75 -7.81 9.60
N THR A 231 -7.52 -7.95 9.05
CA THR A 231 -6.69 -6.80 8.70
C THR A 231 -7.23 -6.06 7.48
N ALA A 232 -7.65 -6.80 6.46
CA ALA A 232 -8.25 -6.23 5.26
C ALA A 232 -9.59 -5.54 5.58
N ALA A 233 -10.45 -6.17 6.39
CA ALA A 233 -11.72 -5.58 6.85
C ALA A 233 -11.49 -4.26 7.58
N ALA A 234 -10.50 -4.21 8.49
CA ALA A 234 -10.14 -3.00 9.22
C ALA A 234 -9.69 -1.86 8.29
N PHE A 235 -8.82 -2.17 7.31
CA PHE A 235 -8.42 -1.20 6.30
C PHE A 235 -9.58 -0.74 5.43
N ILE A 236 -10.40 -1.67 4.93
CA ILE A 236 -11.54 -1.41 4.05
C ILE A 236 -12.57 -0.55 4.77
N LYS A 237 -12.97 -0.92 5.97
CA LYS A 237 -13.96 -0.17 6.77
C LYS A 237 -13.55 1.29 6.94
N GLU A 238 -12.31 1.53 7.31
CA GLU A 238 -11.83 2.88 7.64
C GLU A 238 -11.53 3.73 6.38
N ASN A 239 -11.07 3.10 5.29
CA ASN A 239 -10.44 3.83 4.20
C ASN A 239 -11.15 3.69 2.85
N MET A 240 -12.03 2.69 2.68
CA MET A 240 -12.66 2.38 1.40
C MET A 240 -14.19 2.49 1.47
N PRO A 241 -14.86 2.82 0.35
CA PRO A 241 -14.29 3.33 -0.91
C PRO A 241 -13.47 4.60 -0.68
N LEU A 242 -12.40 4.81 -1.46
CA LEU A 242 -11.51 5.96 -1.30
C LEU A 242 -12.30 7.29 -1.32
N GLY A 243 -12.09 8.14 -0.30
CA GLY A 243 -12.85 9.36 -0.09
C GLY A 243 -14.22 9.15 0.59
N LYS A 244 -14.62 7.89 0.88
CA LYS A 244 -15.88 7.53 1.56
C LYS A 244 -15.64 6.52 2.68
N GLY A 245 -14.49 6.58 3.35
CA GLY A 245 -14.17 5.70 4.47
C GLY A 245 -15.24 5.76 5.56
N GLY A 246 -15.46 4.65 6.25
CA GLY A 246 -16.47 4.52 7.31
C GLY A 246 -17.91 4.31 6.83
N THR A 247 -18.19 4.35 5.52
CA THR A 247 -19.58 4.23 5.01
C THR A 247 -20.07 2.79 4.90
N LEU A 248 -19.18 1.80 4.76
CA LEU A 248 -19.57 0.39 4.76
C LEU A 248 -20.03 -0.04 6.15
N SER A 249 -20.95 -1.01 6.24
CA SER A 249 -21.22 -1.70 7.50
C SER A 249 -20.02 -2.56 7.93
N ASP A 250 -19.95 -2.97 9.19
CA ASP A 250 -18.91 -3.90 9.65
C ASP A 250 -19.04 -5.24 8.92
N GLU A 251 -20.28 -5.73 8.72
CA GLU A 251 -20.55 -6.96 7.97
C GLU A 251 -20.06 -6.85 6.53
N ASP A 252 -20.36 -5.75 5.81
CA ASP A 252 -19.91 -5.56 4.42
C ASP A 252 -18.38 -5.50 4.33
N ALA A 253 -17.72 -4.83 5.27
CA ALA A 253 -16.26 -4.76 5.30
C ALA A 253 -15.63 -6.15 5.49
N TRP A 254 -16.20 -7.00 6.36
CA TRP A 254 -15.77 -8.38 6.56
C TRP A 254 -16.05 -9.27 5.35
N ASN A 255 -17.25 -9.16 4.78
CA ASN A 255 -17.65 -9.94 3.63
C ASN A 255 -16.77 -9.64 2.40
N VAL A 256 -16.56 -8.36 2.07
CA VAL A 256 -15.72 -7.99 0.94
C VAL A 256 -14.24 -8.28 1.17
N ALA A 257 -13.75 -8.17 2.41
CA ALA A 257 -12.39 -8.57 2.76
C ALA A 257 -12.17 -10.08 2.57
N ALA A 258 -13.16 -10.90 2.95
CA ALA A 258 -13.12 -12.34 2.74
C ALA A 258 -13.19 -12.69 1.24
N PHE A 259 -14.10 -12.04 0.49
CA PHE A 259 -14.20 -12.21 -0.96
C PHE A 259 -12.87 -11.87 -1.65
N MET A 260 -12.28 -10.71 -1.38
CA MET A 260 -10.99 -10.31 -1.94
C MET A 260 -9.89 -11.35 -1.62
N ASN A 261 -9.89 -11.90 -0.41
CA ASN A 261 -8.90 -12.87 0.04
C ASN A 261 -9.20 -14.33 -0.33
N SER A 262 -10.35 -14.61 -0.95
CA SER A 262 -10.67 -15.92 -1.51
C SER A 262 -10.03 -16.19 -2.88
N HIS A 263 -9.38 -15.16 -3.46
CA HIS A 263 -8.73 -15.24 -4.77
C HIS A 263 -7.25 -15.51 -4.64
N GLU A 264 -6.70 -16.23 -5.63
CA GLU A 264 -5.28 -16.53 -5.69
C GLU A 264 -4.43 -15.27 -5.95
N ARG A 265 -3.22 -15.32 -5.43
CA ARG A 265 -2.20 -14.30 -5.50
C ARG A 265 -0.83 -14.96 -5.48
N PRO A 266 0.30 -14.23 -5.65
CA PRO A 266 1.62 -14.84 -5.58
C PRO A 266 1.84 -15.62 -4.29
N GLN A 267 2.60 -16.70 -4.38
CA GLN A 267 2.86 -17.62 -3.27
C GLN A 267 3.59 -16.92 -2.11
N ASP A 268 3.36 -17.41 -0.89
CA ASP A 268 4.18 -17.02 0.26
C ASP A 268 5.65 -17.43 0.01
N PRO A 269 6.60 -16.49 0.00
CA PRO A 269 8.00 -16.78 -0.24
C PRO A 269 8.63 -17.71 0.83
N ARG A 270 7.90 -17.98 1.91
CA ARG A 270 8.31 -18.93 2.97
C ARG A 270 7.76 -20.34 2.76
N LEU A 271 7.27 -20.66 1.55
CA LEU A 271 6.73 -22.00 1.23
C LEU A 271 7.69 -23.12 1.62
N ILE A 272 7.23 -24.03 2.48
CA ILE A 272 8.05 -25.12 3.04
C ILE A 272 7.92 -26.34 2.16
N ASP A 273 9.02 -26.80 1.57
CA ASP A 273 9.11 -28.02 0.74
C ASP A 273 7.99 -28.13 -0.31
N GLY A 274 7.52 -27.00 -0.86
CA GLY A 274 6.41 -26.97 -1.80
C GLY A 274 5.03 -27.29 -1.19
N SER A 275 4.90 -27.40 0.14
CA SER A 275 3.65 -27.77 0.81
C SER A 275 2.94 -26.55 1.39
N VAL A 276 1.71 -26.34 0.90
CA VAL A 276 0.78 -25.32 1.44
C VAL A 276 0.42 -25.64 2.88
N GLU A 277 0.14 -26.91 3.19
CA GLU A 277 -0.27 -27.35 4.53
C GLU A 277 0.83 -27.10 5.58
N LYS A 278 2.09 -27.47 5.28
CA LYS A 278 3.23 -27.21 6.20
C LYS A 278 3.42 -25.71 6.42
N THR A 279 3.25 -24.92 5.36
CA THR A 279 3.40 -23.46 5.39
C THR A 279 2.26 -22.84 6.19
N ARG A 280 1.01 -23.29 5.97
CA ARG A 280 -0.14 -22.89 6.77
C ARG A 280 0.09 -23.14 8.25
N ASP A 281 0.44 -24.35 8.62
CA ASP A 281 0.60 -24.77 10.02
C ASP A 281 1.67 -23.94 10.73
N LYS A 282 2.73 -23.58 10.02
CA LYS A 282 3.83 -22.79 10.60
C LYS A 282 3.57 -21.28 10.63
N TYR A 283 2.99 -20.71 9.57
CA TYR A 283 2.96 -19.26 9.38
C TYR A 283 1.58 -18.64 9.35
N HIS A 284 0.52 -19.43 9.11
CA HIS A 284 -0.83 -18.90 8.91
C HIS A 284 -1.86 -19.39 9.92
N ALA A 285 -1.64 -20.53 10.58
CA ALA A 285 -2.60 -21.11 11.54
C ALA A 285 -2.93 -20.20 12.72
N ASN A 286 -1.99 -19.32 13.11
CA ASN A 286 -2.14 -18.38 14.22
C ASN A 286 -1.94 -16.92 13.77
N ASP A 287 -2.02 -16.63 12.48
CA ASP A 287 -1.81 -15.29 11.89
C ASP A 287 -3.14 -14.58 11.56
N GLY A 288 -4.08 -14.56 12.51
CA GLY A 288 -5.40 -13.98 12.31
C GLY A 288 -6.33 -14.86 11.47
N ILE A 289 -7.47 -14.30 11.06
CA ILE A 289 -8.45 -15.01 10.23
C ILE A 289 -8.02 -14.91 8.77
N ASN A 290 -7.76 -16.03 8.11
CA ASN A 290 -7.28 -16.07 6.74
C ASN A 290 -7.72 -17.37 6.03
N LEU A 291 -7.56 -17.40 4.70
CA LEU A 291 -7.98 -18.53 3.86
C LEU A 291 -6.80 -19.34 3.29
N TYR A 292 -5.57 -19.05 3.68
CA TYR A 292 -4.41 -19.79 3.16
C TYR A 292 -4.48 -21.28 3.51
N GLY A 293 -4.49 -22.13 2.48
CA GLY A 293 -4.63 -23.59 2.62
C GLY A 293 -6.05 -24.09 2.87
N GLU A 294 -7.06 -23.22 2.78
CA GLU A 294 -8.46 -23.60 2.93
C GLU A 294 -9.09 -23.97 1.56
N ILE A 295 -10.18 -24.73 1.60
CA ILE A 295 -10.96 -25.05 0.40
C ILE A 295 -12.03 -24.00 0.19
N VAL A 296 -11.92 -23.23 -0.87
CA VAL A 296 -12.87 -22.20 -1.28
C VAL A 296 -13.45 -22.60 -2.63
N ASN A 297 -14.78 -22.70 -2.73
CA ASN A 297 -15.47 -23.11 -3.95
C ASN A 297 -14.90 -24.40 -4.60
N GLY A 298 -14.56 -25.39 -3.75
CA GLY A 298 -14.00 -26.67 -4.17
C GLY A 298 -12.53 -26.66 -4.58
N LYS A 299 -11.83 -25.54 -4.42
CA LYS A 299 -10.40 -25.41 -4.73
C LYS A 299 -9.63 -24.94 -3.49
N MET A 300 -8.47 -25.54 -3.27
CA MET A 300 -7.55 -25.04 -2.24
C MET A 300 -6.94 -23.73 -2.71
N VAL A 301 -7.02 -22.67 -1.88
CA VAL A 301 -6.33 -21.42 -2.08
C VAL A 301 -4.98 -21.40 -1.34
N GLY A 302 -4.06 -20.52 -1.73
CA GLY A 302 -2.71 -20.47 -1.19
C GLY A 302 -1.68 -21.26 -2.02
N LYS A 303 -2.05 -21.73 -3.20
CA LYS A 303 -1.10 -22.41 -4.12
C LYS A 303 -0.17 -21.45 -4.84
N GLY A 304 -0.57 -20.19 -4.92
CA GLY A 304 0.12 -19.17 -5.67
C GLY A 304 -0.14 -19.26 -7.18
N ILE A 305 0.23 -18.19 -7.88
CA ILE A 305 0.18 -18.03 -9.34
C ILE A 305 1.49 -17.46 -9.85
#